data_ea647ede5c5838a3f4a6dabeef2e7973
#
_entry.id   ea647ede5c5838a3f4a6dabeef2e7973
#
_cell.length_a   1.000
_cell.length_b   1.000
_cell.length_c   1.000
_cell.angle_alpha   90.00
_cell.angle_beta   90.00
_cell.angle_gamma   90.00
#
_symmetry.space_group_name_H-M   'P 1'
#
loop_
_entity.id
_entity.type
_entity.pdbx_description
1 polymer ?
#
loop_
_entity_poly.entity_id
_entity_poly.type
_entity_poly.pdbx_seq_one_letter_code
_entity_poly.pdbx_strand_id
1 'polypeptide(L)'
;MKDNCIVAQSGGPTVAINASLAGVIDGVKKSNKFTRVYGAIHGIQGVLDNNFIDLSLMALSKFPLVNTLELSPAMYLGSCRYKLPDFEVDSKPYEIIFDRFEEYQVAAFYYIGGNDSMDTVDKLSQYAKKIGSDVKIVGIPKTIDNDLCHTDHTPGFGSAAKYVASTMLEIAHDTYIYQIPVSYTHLRAHETAANL
;
A
#
# COMPACT_ATOMS: atom_id res chain seq x y z
N MET A 1 -10.35 8.51 24.49
CA MET A 1 -9.50 9.41 23.65
C MET A 1 -9.00 8.56 22.51
N LYS A 2 -9.16 8.99 21.24
CA LYS A 2 -8.67 8.23 20.08
C LYS A 2 -7.16 8.34 20.04
N ASP A 3 -6.47 7.22 20.18
CA ASP A 3 -5.01 7.16 20.31
C ASP A 3 -4.36 5.99 19.54
N ASN A 4 -5.12 5.31 18.69
CA ASN A 4 -4.61 4.26 17.84
C ASN A 4 -4.52 4.72 16.38
N CYS A 5 -3.75 4.01 15.57
CA CYS A 5 -3.79 4.18 14.14
C CYS A 5 -3.97 2.84 13.41
N ILE A 6 -4.53 2.92 12.21
CA ILE A 6 -4.61 1.81 11.26
C ILE A 6 -3.75 2.14 10.06
N VAL A 7 -3.02 1.15 9.56
CA VAL A 7 -2.31 1.21 8.28
C VAL A 7 -2.78 0.09 7.38
N ALA A 8 -2.96 0.39 6.10
CA ALA A 8 -3.36 -0.58 5.10
C ALA A 8 -2.54 -0.41 3.82
N GLN A 9 -2.40 -1.49 3.05
CA GLN A 9 -1.70 -1.52 1.77
C GLN A 9 -2.66 -1.94 0.67
N SER A 10 -2.50 -1.38 -0.54
CA SER A 10 -3.35 -1.70 -1.69
C SER A 10 -2.66 -1.44 -3.02
N GLY A 11 -3.29 -1.89 -4.10
CA GLY A 11 -2.78 -1.78 -5.46
C GLY A 11 -1.75 -2.85 -5.81
N GLY A 12 -0.98 -2.64 -6.87
CA GLY A 12 0.07 -3.56 -7.31
C GLY A 12 1.26 -3.60 -6.34
N PRO A 13 1.88 -4.78 -6.11
CA PRO A 13 3.07 -4.90 -5.27
C PRO A 13 4.27 -4.17 -5.89
N THR A 14 5.05 -3.50 -5.04
CA THR A 14 6.32 -2.87 -5.39
C THR A 14 7.34 -3.09 -4.29
N VAL A 15 8.62 -2.88 -4.59
CA VAL A 15 9.69 -2.98 -3.58
C VAL A 15 9.57 -1.91 -2.49
N ALA A 16 8.93 -0.78 -2.77
CA ALA A 16 8.83 0.34 -1.83
C ALA A 16 7.68 0.20 -0.82
N ILE A 17 6.68 -0.65 -1.08
CA ILE A 17 5.43 -0.60 -0.32
C ILE A 17 5.60 -1.06 1.13
N ASN A 18 6.45 -2.05 1.37
CA ASN A 18 6.78 -2.51 2.72
C ASN A 18 7.69 -1.52 3.46
N ALA A 19 8.58 -0.83 2.74
CA ALA A 19 9.39 0.25 3.33
C ALA A 19 8.51 1.41 3.79
N SER A 20 7.45 1.75 3.04
CA SER A 20 6.46 2.74 3.48
C SER A 20 5.71 2.28 4.74
N LEU A 21 5.34 0.99 4.83
CA LEU A 21 4.75 0.41 6.03
C LEU A 21 5.71 0.50 7.23
N ALA A 22 6.98 0.13 7.03
CA ALA A 22 8.03 0.27 8.03
C ALA A 22 8.16 1.71 8.55
N GLY A 23 8.14 2.68 7.62
CA GLY A 23 8.17 4.11 7.94
C GLY A 23 6.97 4.57 8.78
N VAL A 24 5.76 4.06 8.51
CA VAL A 24 4.58 4.35 9.34
C VAL A 24 4.77 3.79 10.75
N ILE A 25 5.17 2.53 10.89
CA ILE A 25 5.38 1.88 12.21
C ILE A 25 6.44 2.62 13.02
N ASP A 26 7.58 2.95 12.41
CA ASP A 26 8.67 3.68 13.08
C ASP A 26 8.27 5.11 13.44
N GLY A 27 7.59 5.82 12.53
CA GLY A 27 7.09 7.18 12.78
C GLY A 27 6.07 7.24 13.91
N VAL A 28 5.14 6.28 13.96
CA VAL A 28 4.16 6.16 15.04
C VAL A 28 4.88 5.91 16.38
N LYS A 29 5.83 4.98 16.41
CA LYS A 29 6.62 4.67 17.60
C LYS A 29 7.40 5.89 18.11
N LYS A 30 8.04 6.63 17.21
CA LYS A 30 8.83 7.83 17.57
C LYS A 30 7.96 9.00 18.02
N SER A 31 6.75 9.11 17.50
CA SER A 31 5.87 10.24 17.82
C SER A 31 5.33 10.23 19.25
N ASN A 32 5.26 9.06 19.90
CA ASN A 32 4.61 8.83 21.19
C ASN A 32 3.16 9.35 21.29
N LYS A 33 2.50 9.54 20.13
CA LYS A 33 1.12 10.06 20.06
C LYS A 33 0.09 8.96 19.93
N PHE A 34 0.52 7.76 19.58
CA PHE A 34 -0.35 6.61 19.36
C PHE A 34 0.03 5.47 20.31
N THR A 35 -0.98 4.80 20.81
CA THR A 35 -0.82 3.64 21.72
C THR A 35 -0.61 2.36 20.91
N ARG A 36 -1.37 2.18 19.81
CA ARG A 36 -1.28 0.99 18.97
C ARG A 36 -1.29 1.31 17.48
N VAL A 37 -0.66 0.41 16.72
CA VAL A 37 -0.68 0.38 15.25
C VAL A 37 -1.34 -0.91 14.81
N TYR A 38 -2.49 -0.82 14.17
CA TYR A 38 -3.16 -1.96 13.55
C TYR A 38 -2.86 -2.00 12.06
N GLY A 39 -2.55 -3.18 11.53
CA GLY A 39 -2.46 -3.43 10.10
C GLY A 39 -3.74 -4.05 9.59
N ALA A 40 -4.41 -3.41 8.62
CA ALA A 40 -5.57 -4.00 7.96
C ALA A 40 -5.12 -4.96 6.85
N ILE A 41 -5.51 -6.22 6.96
CA ILE A 41 -5.17 -7.26 6.01
C ILE A 41 -6.04 -7.13 4.76
N HIS A 42 -5.41 -7.11 3.59
CA HIS A 42 -6.07 -6.87 2.30
C HIS A 42 -6.70 -5.47 2.16
N GLY A 43 -5.98 -4.42 2.60
CA GLY A 43 -6.35 -3.04 2.32
C GLY A 43 -7.66 -2.62 2.97
N ILE A 44 -8.46 -1.83 2.21
CA ILE A 44 -9.75 -1.34 2.72
C ILE A 44 -10.77 -2.47 2.92
N GLN A 45 -10.64 -3.57 2.18
CA GLN A 45 -11.48 -4.74 2.40
C GLN A 45 -11.28 -5.31 3.80
N GLY A 46 -10.04 -5.34 4.29
CA GLY A 46 -9.75 -5.80 5.65
C GLY A 46 -10.37 -4.90 6.73
N VAL A 47 -10.52 -3.60 6.46
CA VAL A 47 -11.25 -2.70 7.37
C VAL A 47 -12.73 -3.05 7.39
N LEU A 48 -13.34 -3.28 6.23
CA LEU A 48 -14.75 -3.70 6.10
C LEU A 48 -15.01 -5.03 6.81
N ASP A 49 -14.11 -6.02 6.61
CA ASP A 49 -14.23 -7.38 7.14
C ASP A 49 -13.76 -7.51 8.61
N ASN A 50 -13.34 -6.41 9.24
CA ASN A 50 -12.77 -6.40 10.59
C ASN A 50 -11.54 -7.32 10.76
N ASN A 51 -10.68 -7.36 9.73
CA ASN A 51 -9.51 -8.23 9.68
C ASN A 51 -8.22 -7.44 9.93
N PHE A 52 -7.80 -7.37 11.20
CA PHE A 52 -6.65 -6.60 11.65
C PHE A 52 -5.60 -7.45 12.35
N ILE A 53 -4.34 -7.03 12.25
CA ILE A 53 -3.24 -7.53 13.08
C ILE A 53 -2.65 -6.39 13.92
N ASP A 54 -2.25 -6.68 15.15
CA ASP A 54 -1.57 -5.69 16.00
C ASP A 54 -0.07 -5.67 15.67
N LEU A 55 0.37 -4.62 14.97
CA LEU A 55 1.77 -4.41 14.60
C LEU A 55 2.61 -3.87 15.75
N SER A 56 2.00 -3.33 16.81
CA SER A 56 2.73 -2.79 17.98
C SER A 56 3.49 -3.89 18.71
N LEU A 57 2.91 -5.08 18.81
CA LEU A 57 3.55 -6.24 19.46
C LEU A 57 4.76 -6.75 18.66
N MET A 58 4.70 -6.65 17.34
CA MET A 58 5.79 -7.08 16.45
C MET A 58 6.99 -6.12 16.51
N ALA A 59 6.72 -4.84 16.76
CA ALA A 59 7.78 -3.83 16.92
C ALA A 59 8.60 -4.00 18.20
N LEU A 60 8.08 -4.74 19.19
CA LEU A 60 8.75 -5.04 20.46
C LEU A 60 9.58 -6.34 20.42
N SER A 61 9.50 -7.12 19.36
CA SER A 61 10.24 -8.38 19.22
C SER A 61 11.75 -8.16 19.08
N LYS A 62 12.57 -9.17 19.46
CA LYS A 62 14.03 -9.14 19.30
C LYS A 62 14.50 -9.03 17.83
N PHE A 63 13.63 -9.37 16.88
CA PHE A 63 13.83 -9.15 15.45
C PHE A 63 12.96 -7.95 15.04
N PRO A 64 13.54 -6.77 14.83
CA PRO A 64 12.76 -5.59 14.51
C PRO A 64 12.09 -5.80 13.15
N LEU A 65 10.76 -5.99 13.18
CA LEU A 65 9.92 -6.11 11.97
C LEU A 65 10.19 -4.98 10.97
N VAL A 66 10.46 -3.78 11.48
CA VAL A 66 10.78 -2.59 10.67
C VAL A 66 11.94 -2.86 9.73
N ASN A 67 13.08 -3.36 10.23
CA ASN A 67 14.25 -3.64 9.40
C ASN A 67 13.99 -4.74 8.36
N THR A 68 13.19 -5.74 8.72
CA THR A 68 12.81 -6.80 7.79
C THR A 68 11.90 -6.26 6.69
N LEU A 69 10.93 -5.43 7.02
CA LEU A 69 10.01 -4.82 6.07
C LEU A 69 10.71 -3.87 5.10
N GLU A 70 11.68 -3.09 5.56
CA GLU A 70 12.48 -2.19 4.70
C GLU A 70 13.20 -2.93 3.57
N LEU A 71 13.63 -4.16 3.83
CA LEU A 71 14.38 -4.98 2.88
C LEU A 71 13.51 -6.00 2.13
N SER A 72 12.24 -6.14 2.50
CA SER A 72 11.33 -7.13 1.91
C SER A 72 10.46 -6.50 0.82
N PRO A 73 10.56 -6.95 -0.43
CA PRO A 73 9.65 -6.50 -1.48
C PRO A 73 8.23 -7.06 -1.28
N ALA A 74 7.27 -6.48 -1.99
CA ALA A 74 5.86 -6.84 -2.02
C ALA A 74 5.06 -6.46 -0.77
N MET A 75 3.88 -7.01 -0.58
CA MET A 75 2.92 -6.49 0.38
C MET A 75 2.77 -7.39 1.61
N TYR A 76 3.28 -6.93 2.73
CA TYR A 76 3.16 -7.65 3.99
C TYR A 76 1.71 -7.80 4.46
N LEU A 77 0.90 -6.76 4.29
CA LEU A 77 -0.51 -6.76 4.68
C LEU A 77 -1.46 -7.27 3.58
N GLY A 78 -0.91 -7.74 2.45
CA GLY A 78 -1.72 -8.11 1.30
C GLY A 78 -2.32 -6.91 0.57
N SER A 79 -3.12 -7.18 -0.45
CA SER A 79 -3.75 -6.16 -1.30
C SER A 79 -5.22 -6.48 -1.56
N CYS A 80 -5.97 -5.48 -2.01
CA CYS A 80 -7.31 -5.66 -2.55
C CYS A 80 -7.51 -4.81 -3.81
N ARG A 81 -8.55 -5.13 -4.55
CA ARG A 81 -9.03 -4.34 -5.71
C ARG A 81 -10.43 -3.79 -5.48
N TYR A 82 -10.79 -3.58 -4.22
CA TYR A 82 -12.09 -3.00 -3.87
C TYR A 82 -12.09 -1.50 -4.16
N LYS A 83 -13.06 -1.04 -4.94
CA LYS A 83 -13.34 0.38 -5.17
C LYS A 83 -14.50 0.81 -4.31
N LEU A 84 -14.29 1.81 -3.46
CA LEU A 84 -15.38 2.44 -2.74
C LEU A 84 -16.32 3.11 -3.73
N PRO A 85 -17.65 2.85 -3.64
CA PRO A 85 -18.65 3.59 -4.40
C PRO A 85 -18.62 5.07 -4.02
N ASP A 86 -19.33 5.91 -4.73
CA ASP A 86 -19.60 7.26 -4.29
C ASP A 86 -20.52 7.21 -3.05
N PHE A 87 -20.16 7.93 -1.99
CA PHE A 87 -20.95 7.93 -0.73
C PHE A 87 -22.31 8.60 -0.86
N GLU A 88 -22.57 9.38 -1.92
CA GLU A 88 -23.89 9.90 -2.25
C GLU A 88 -24.80 8.82 -2.85
N VAL A 89 -24.21 7.76 -3.43
CA VAL A 89 -24.94 6.63 -4.03
C VAL A 89 -25.10 5.48 -3.02
N ASP A 90 -24.01 5.14 -2.31
CA ASP A 90 -24.00 4.09 -1.29
C ASP A 90 -23.08 4.47 -0.12
N SER A 91 -23.68 4.88 1.00
CA SER A 91 -22.97 5.27 2.23
C SER A 91 -22.58 4.08 3.12
N LYS A 92 -23.17 2.90 2.93
CA LYS A 92 -23.00 1.76 3.84
C LYS A 92 -21.54 1.35 4.06
N PRO A 93 -20.68 1.24 3.03
CA PRO A 93 -19.29 0.89 3.24
C PRO A 93 -18.56 1.92 4.10
N TYR A 94 -18.91 3.20 3.98
CA TYR A 94 -18.32 4.27 4.77
C TYR A 94 -18.76 4.19 6.23
N GLU A 95 -20.03 3.95 6.48
CA GLU A 95 -20.57 3.76 7.83
C GLU A 95 -19.82 2.64 8.54
N ILE A 96 -19.66 1.47 7.89
CA ILE A 96 -18.91 0.32 8.44
C ILE A 96 -17.46 0.73 8.75
N ILE A 97 -16.78 1.41 7.83
CA ILE A 97 -15.38 1.83 8.02
C ILE A 97 -15.25 2.77 9.21
N PHE A 98 -16.13 3.76 9.32
CA PHE A 98 -16.07 4.73 10.42
C PHE A 98 -16.52 4.13 11.76
N ASP A 99 -17.44 3.15 11.76
CA ASP A 99 -17.77 2.36 12.95
C ASP A 99 -16.56 1.56 13.44
N ARG A 100 -15.76 0.97 12.51
CA ARG A 100 -14.49 0.32 12.87
C ARG A 100 -13.48 1.33 13.44
N PHE A 101 -13.40 2.52 12.86
CA PHE A 101 -12.51 3.55 13.40
C PHE A 101 -12.92 3.98 14.82
N GLU A 102 -14.20 4.03 15.14
CA GLU A 102 -14.68 4.27 16.53
C GLU A 102 -14.39 3.07 17.44
N GLU A 103 -14.70 1.85 17.01
CA GLU A 103 -14.47 0.61 17.78
C GLU A 103 -13.00 0.47 18.19
N TYR A 104 -12.07 0.73 17.26
CA TYR A 104 -10.63 0.64 17.50
C TYR A 104 -10.01 1.95 18.02
N GLN A 105 -10.81 2.95 18.35
CA GLN A 105 -10.35 4.27 18.85
C GLN A 105 -9.28 4.89 17.94
N VAL A 106 -9.52 4.89 16.63
CA VAL A 106 -8.58 5.33 15.60
C VAL A 106 -8.52 6.85 15.51
N ALA A 107 -7.33 7.41 15.69
CA ALA A 107 -7.03 8.82 15.47
C ALA A 107 -6.52 9.09 14.05
N ALA A 108 -5.85 8.09 13.42
CA ALA A 108 -5.33 8.23 12.07
C ALA A 108 -5.42 6.91 11.29
N PHE A 109 -5.80 7.03 10.02
CA PHE A 109 -5.80 5.95 9.03
C PHE A 109 -4.79 6.26 7.94
N TYR A 110 -3.80 5.39 7.76
CA TYR A 110 -2.77 5.48 6.73
C TYR A 110 -3.05 4.47 5.62
N TYR A 111 -3.19 4.94 4.39
CA TYR A 111 -3.45 4.05 3.26
C TYR A 111 -2.34 4.17 2.22
N ILE A 112 -1.56 3.10 2.05
CA ILE A 112 -0.41 3.01 1.15
C ILE A 112 -0.89 2.37 -0.15
N GLY A 113 -0.74 3.06 -1.29
CA GLY A 113 -1.17 2.46 -2.55
C GLY A 113 -1.04 3.36 -3.77
N GLY A 114 -1.59 2.89 -4.88
CA GLY A 114 -1.61 3.58 -6.17
C GLY A 114 -2.80 4.54 -6.31
N ASN A 115 -3.10 4.93 -7.56
CA ASN A 115 -4.13 5.93 -7.88
C ASN A 115 -5.51 5.57 -7.31
N ASP A 116 -5.98 4.32 -7.46
CA ASP A 116 -7.26 3.87 -6.88
C ASP A 116 -7.27 3.96 -5.34
N SER A 117 -6.12 3.76 -4.70
CA SER A 117 -6.01 3.91 -3.24
C SER A 117 -6.07 5.36 -2.83
N MET A 118 -5.51 6.27 -3.60
CA MET A 118 -5.58 7.72 -3.37
C MET A 118 -7.00 8.24 -3.61
N ASP A 119 -7.73 7.73 -4.59
CA ASP A 119 -9.19 7.99 -4.77
C ASP A 119 -9.98 7.55 -3.53
N THR A 120 -9.66 6.38 -2.98
CA THR A 120 -10.27 5.90 -1.73
C THR A 120 -9.97 6.86 -0.55
N VAL A 121 -8.74 7.33 -0.43
CA VAL A 121 -8.32 8.31 0.59
C VAL A 121 -9.10 9.62 0.47
N ASP A 122 -9.26 10.11 -0.75
CA ASP A 122 -10.00 11.35 -1.01
C ASP A 122 -11.47 11.19 -0.62
N LYS A 123 -12.14 10.13 -1.07
CA LYS A 123 -13.53 9.82 -0.71
C LYS A 123 -13.74 9.68 0.81
N LEU A 124 -12.84 8.96 1.50
CA LEU A 124 -12.89 8.83 2.95
C LEU A 124 -12.68 10.17 3.65
N SER A 125 -11.79 11.02 3.13
CA SER A 125 -11.54 12.36 3.68
C SER A 125 -12.76 13.28 3.51
N GLN A 126 -13.45 13.21 2.38
CA GLN A 126 -14.67 13.96 2.12
C GLN A 126 -15.80 13.48 3.05
N TYR A 127 -15.97 12.17 3.17
CA TYR A 127 -16.98 11.59 4.07
C TYR A 127 -16.70 11.92 5.54
N ALA A 128 -15.44 11.87 5.99
CA ALA A 128 -15.03 12.28 7.34
C ALA A 128 -15.46 13.73 7.65
N LYS A 129 -15.24 14.64 6.68
CA LYS A 129 -15.69 16.03 6.81
C LYS A 129 -17.22 16.13 6.90
N LYS A 130 -17.95 15.38 6.08
CA LYS A 130 -19.42 15.36 6.04
C LYS A 130 -20.01 14.94 7.38
N ILE A 131 -19.43 13.93 8.04
CA ILE A 131 -19.91 13.41 9.33
C ILE A 131 -19.27 14.09 10.56
N GLY A 132 -18.35 15.04 10.36
CA GLY A 132 -17.63 15.73 11.44
C GLY A 132 -16.67 14.84 12.22
N SER A 133 -16.09 13.82 11.59
CA SER A 133 -15.12 12.92 12.22
C SER A 133 -13.74 13.55 12.37
N ASP A 134 -13.10 13.34 13.52
CA ASP A 134 -11.74 13.83 13.83
C ASP A 134 -10.63 12.95 13.28
N VAL A 135 -10.94 11.77 12.72
CA VAL A 135 -9.98 10.82 12.19
C VAL A 135 -9.20 11.45 11.05
N LYS A 136 -7.88 11.36 11.12
CA LYS A 136 -6.98 11.85 10.06
C LYS A 136 -6.79 10.77 9.00
N ILE A 137 -7.24 11.04 7.78
CA ILE A 137 -7.07 10.14 6.64
C ILE A 137 -5.82 10.59 5.87
N VAL A 138 -4.83 9.70 5.74
CA VAL A 138 -3.52 10.01 5.15
C VAL A 138 -3.20 9.01 4.05
N GLY A 139 -3.06 9.51 2.82
CA GLY A 139 -2.59 8.72 1.68
C GLY A 139 -1.06 8.70 1.61
N ILE A 140 -0.49 7.54 1.34
CA ILE A 140 0.95 7.36 1.09
C ILE A 140 1.07 6.77 -0.31
N PRO A 141 1.36 7.60 -1.32
CA PRO A 141 1.36 7.15 -2.70
C PRO A 141 2.58 6.29 -3.03
N LYS A 142 2.37 5.33 -3.92
CA LYS A 142 3.42 4.55 -4.57
C LYS A 142 2.99 4.22 -5.99
N THR A 143 3.94 4.23 -6.91
CA THR A 143 3.73 3.79 -8.30
C THR A 143 5.08 3.54 -8.96
N ILE A 144 5.13 2.60 -9.91
CA ILE A 144 6.27 2.41 -10.79
C ILE A 144 6.16 3.22 -12.07
N ASP A 145 5.01 3.85 -12.31
CA ASP A 145 4.70 4.57 -13.57
C ASP A 145 5.28 6.00 -13.58
N ASN A 146 5.79 6.46 -12.42
CA ASN A 146 6.35 7.80 -12.23
C ASN A 146 5.38 8.93 -12.60
N ASP A 147 4.11 8.76 -12.26
CA ASP A 147 2.99 9.61 -12.67
C ASP A 147 2.44 10.53 -11.56
N LEU A 148 3.18 10.69 -10.45
CA LEU A 148 2.80 11.62 -9.39
C LEU A 148 3.21 13.05 -9.73
N CYS A 149 2.26 13.99 -9.62
CA CYS A 149 2.54 15.41 -9.76
C CYS A 149 3.54 15.91 -8.70
N HIS A 150 4.38 16.88 -9.07
CA HIS A 150 5.34 17.54 -8.19
C HIS A 150 6.41 16.61 -7.60
N THR A 151 6.67 15.48 -8.23
CA THR A 151 7.69 14.50 -7.82
C THR A 151 8.50 14.06 -9.03
N ASP A 152 9.83 14.07 -8.92
CA ASP A 152 10.72 13.61 -10.00
C ASP A 152 10.83 12.09 -10.05
N HIS A 153 10.82 11.45 -8.87
CA HIS A 153 10.93 10.01 -8.72
C HIS A 153 9.92 9.50 -7.69
N THR A 154 8.94 8.74 -8.16
CA THR A 154 7.94 8.15 -7.28
C THR A 154 8.47 6.93 -6.53
N PRO A 155 7.97 6.65 -5.30
CA PRO A 155 8.35 5.45 -4.57
C PRO A 155 8.01 4.18 -5.34
N GLY A 156 9.05 3.40 -5.70
CA GLY A 156 8.96 2.19 -6.51
C GLY A 156 9.48 2.33 -7.95
N PHE A 157 9.47 3.52 -8.53
CA PHE A 157 9.93 3.76 -9.92
C PHE A 157 11.41 3.41 -10.12
N GLY A 158 12.31 3.99 -9.32
CA GLY A 158 13.75 3.78 -9.51
C GLY A 158 14.18 2.31 -9.41
N SER A 159 13.61 1.55 -8.48
CA SER A 159 13.86 0.12 -8.35
C SER A 159 13.29 -0.68 -9.53
N ALA A 160 12.10 -0.33 -10.01
CA ALA A 160 11.50 -0.95 -11.19
C ALA A 160 12.33 -0.68 -12.44
N ALA A 161 12.76 0.57 -12.66
CA ALA A 161 13.62 0.94 -13.78
C ALA A 161 14.95 0.19 -13.76
N LYS A 162 15.60 0.08 -12.59
CA LYS A 162 16.83 -0.70 -12.43
C LYS A 162 16.62 -2.17 -12.75
N TYR A 163 15.54 -2.76 -12.22
CA TYR A 163 15.22 -4.18 -12.47
C TYR A 163 15.02 -4.45 -13.95
N VAL A 164 14.20 -3.64 -14.62
CA VAL A 164 13.94 -3.77 -16.06
C VAL A 164 15.23 -3.64 -16.86
N ALA A 165 16.03 -2.60 -16.58
CA ALA A 165 17.30 -2.39 -17.28
C ALA A 165 18.27 -3.58 -17.12
N SER A 166 18.43 -4.08 -15.89
CA SER A 166 19.31 -5.23 -15.62
C SER A 166 18.82 -6.50 -16.34
N THR A 167 17.52 -6.80 -16.23
CA THR A 167 16.92 -7.98 -16.87
C THR A 167 17.02 -7.90 -18.40
N MET A 168 16.79 -6.73 -18.97
CA MET A 168 16.93 -6.54 -20.42
C MET A 168 18.37 -6.74 -20.91
N LEU A 169 19.37 -6.31 -20.13
CA LEU A 169 20.78 -6.56 -20.45
C LEU A 169 21.12 -8.06 -20.39
N GLU A 170 20.62 -8.76 -19.38
CA GLU A 170 20.80 -10.23 -19.27
C GLU A 170 20.17 -10.96 -20.46
N ILE A 171 18.91 -10.64 -20.80
CA ILE A 171 18.21 -11.23 -21.95
C ILE A 171 18.92 -10.91 -23.28
N ALA A 172 19.41 -9.68 -23.44
CA ALA A 172 20.13 -9.28 -24.64
C ALA A 172 21.43 -10.07 -24.78
N HIS A 173 22.14 -10.31 -23.68
CA HIS A 173 23.37 -11.10 -23.67
C HIS A 173 23.09 -12.56 -24.01
N ASP A 174 22.10 -13.18 -23.42
CA ASP A 174 21.67 -14.54 -23.72
C ASP A 174 21.27 -14.70 -25.19
N THR A 175 20.47 -13.75 -25.68
CA THR A 175 20.03 -13.74 -27.10
C THR A 175 21.22 -13.64 -28.05
N TYR A 176 22.22 -12.85 -27.71
CA TYR A 176 23.43 -12.73 -28.50
C TYR A 176 24.25 -14.06 -28.54
N ILE A 177 24.35 -14.73 -27.38
CA ILE A 177 25.11 -16.00 -27.26
C ILE A 177 24.40 -17.11 -28.05
N TYR A 178 23.10 -17.25 -27.89
CA TYR A 178 22.34 -18.34 -28.52
C TYR A 178 21.95 -18.06 -29.96
N GLN A 179 22.07 -16.82 -30.45
CA GLN A 179 21.64 -16.38 -31.79
C GLN A 179 20.17 -16.76 -32.11
N ILE A 180 19.35 -16.95 -31.09
CA ILE A 180 17.94 -17.35 -31.22
C ILE A 180 17.05 -16.30 -30.56
N PRO A 181 16.20 -15.59 -31.34
CA PRO A 181 15.30 -14.56 -30.75
C PRO A 181 14.08 -15.11 -30.00
N VAL A 182 14.09 -16.41 -29.64
CA VAL A 182 12.93 -17.11 -29.06
C VAL A 182 12.60 -16.65 -27.64
N SER A 183 13.60 -16.26 -26.86
CA SER A 183 13.39 -15.78 -25.47
C SER A 183 12.53 -14.52 -25.41
N TYR A 184 12.68 -13.62 -26.36
CA TYR A 184 11.93 -12.37 -26.42
C TYR A 184 10.43 -12.57 -26.76
N THR A 185 10.14 -13.50 -27.67
CA THR A 185 8.75 -13.83 -28.04
C THR A 185 7.99 -14.53 -26.91
N HIS A 186 8.64 -15.36 -26.11
CA HIS A 186 8.02 -16.03 -24.96
C HIS A 186 7.73 -15.07 -23.81
N LEU A 187 8.62 -14.15 -23.49
CA LEU A 187 8.39 -13.13 -22.47
C LEU A 187 7.20 -12.22 -22.83
N ARG A 188 7.11 -11.80 -24.09
CA ARG A 188 6.00 -10.98 -24.59
C ARG A 188 4.65 -11.73 -24.60
N ALA A 189 4.66 -13.04 -24.81
CA ALA A 189 3.45 -13.87 -24.75
C ALA A 189 2.90 -13.99 -23.32
N HIS A 190 3.76 -13.98 -22.31
CA HIS A 190 3.34 -13.98 -20.90
C HIS A 190 2.76 -12.63 -20.46
N GLU A 191 3.27 -11.51 -20.95
CA GLU A 191 2.70 -10.19 -20.65
C GLU A 191 1.30 -9.99 -21.26
N THR A 192 1.05 -10.50 -22.47
CA THR A 192 -0.28 -10.42 -23.09
C THR A 192 -1.33 -11.30 -22.42
N ALA A 193 -0.94 -12.41 -21.80
CA ALA A 193 -1.85 -13.27 -21.05
C ALA A 193 -2.19 -12.70 -19.66
N ALA A 194 -1.36 -11.82 -19.10
CA ALA A 194 -1.62 -11.16 -17.81
C ALA A 194 -2.55 -9.93 -17.94
N ASN A 195 -2.81 -9.46 -19.17
CA ASN A 195 -3.65 -8.30 -19.46
C ASN A 195 -5.05 -8.68 -20.01
N LEU A 196 -5.39 -9.96 -20.08
CA LEU A 196 -6.73 -10.49 -20.39
C LEU A 196 -7.39 -11.05 -19.14
#